data_1992b9bcd3e07b61b675199fc690c8df
#
_entry.id   1992b9bcd3e07b61b675199fc690c8df
#
_cell.length_a   1.000
_cell.length_b   1.000
_cell.length_c   1.000
_cell.angle_alpha   90.00
_cell.angle_beta   90.00
_cell.angle_gamma   90.00
#
_symmetry.space_group_name_H-M   'P 1'
#
loop_
_entity.id
_entity.type
_entity.pdbx_description
1 polymer ?
#
loop_
_entity_poly.entity_id
_entity_poly.type
_entity_poly.pdbx_seq_one_letter_code
_entity_poly.pdbx_strand_id
1 'polypeptide(L)'
;MSHSSSDLSRYIGQFKGRRLVCVGDVMVDRFIFGDVQRISPEAPVPVVRITKEFSQLGGSGNVARNASSLGASVAFFSVIGSDRAGKEVSDLLAKIDSIEPFIRVTADRETTIKNRFFSSDGHHLLRADRETAKPLTQSGEDDLSLSLAREIEKADALILSDYGKGVVT
;
A
#
# COMPACT_ATOMS: atom_id res chain seq x y z
N MET A 1 -10.72 -1.26 29.29
CA MET A 1 -11.79 -0.30 29.04
C MET A 1 -12.31 -0.55 27.64
N SER A 2 -13.51 -1.11 27.51
CA SER A 2 -14.13 -1.38 26.19
C SER A 2 -14.75 -0.07 25.69
N HIS A 3 -14.11 0.58 24.71
CA HIS A 3 -14.74 1.68 24.01
C HIS A 3 -15.91 1.14 23.18
N SER A 4 -17.12 1.66 23.43
CA SER A 4 -18.31 1.36 22.64
C SER A 4 -18.10 1.81 21.19
N SER A 5 -18.65 1.09 20.20
CA SER A 5 -18.59 1.47 18.77
C SER A 5 -19.17 2.86 18.49
N SER A 6 -20.09 3.35 19.33
CA SER A 6 -20.63 4.72 19.28
C SER A 6 -19.58 5.79 19.67
N ASP A 7 -18.56 5.43 20.45
CA ASP A 7 -17.50 6.35 20.85
C ASP A 7 -16.48 6.58 19.73
N LEU A 8 -16.23 5.61 18.85
CA LEU A 8 -15.26 5.74 17.77
C LEU A 8 -15.80 6.56 16.60
N SER A 9 -17.10 6.49 16.30
CA SER A 9 -17.70 7.24 15.19
C SER A 9 -17.57 8.75 15.33
N ARG A 10 -17.54 9.29 16.55
CA ARG A 10 -17.31 10.73 16.80
C ARG A 10 -15.93 11.21 16.35
N TYR A 11 -14.92 10.33 16.34
CA TYR A 11 -13.56 10.67 15.92
C TYR A 11 -13.41 10.71 14.41
N ILE A 12 -14.24 9.98 13.66
CA ILE A 12 -14.19 9.95 12.20
C ILE A 12 -14.32 11.36 11.62
N GLY A 13 -15.26 12.16 12.15
CA GLY A 13 -15.45 13.54 11.71
C GLY A 13 -14.26 14.47 11.99
N GLN A 14 -13.35 14.09 12.87
CA GLN A 14 -12.17 14.90 13.24
C GLN A 14 -11.03 14.77 12.23
N PHE A 15 -11.08 13.82 11.30
CA PHE A 15 -10.10 13.69 10.22
C PHE A 15 -10.23 14.80 9.18
N LYS A 16 -11.44 15.34 9.01
CA LYS A 16 -11.70 16.37 8.02
C LYS A 16 -10.85 17.61 8.25
N GLY A 17 -10.06 17.96 7.21
CA GLY A 17 -9.18 19.13 7.25
C GLY A 17 -7.90 18.94 8.04
N ARG A 18 -7.62 17.75 8.58
CA ARG A 18 -6.34 17.43 9.21
C ARG A 18 -5.28 17.13 8.16
N ARG A 19 -4.05 17.54 8.46
CA ARG A 19 -2.87 17.16 7.70
C ARG A 19 -2.15 16.03 8.43
N LEU A 20 -2.03 14.89 7.75
CA LEU A 20 -1.33 13.72 8.29
C LEU A 20 -0.06 13.48 7.47
N VAL A 21 0.97 13.02 8.16
CA VAL A 21 2.14 12.41 7.51
C VAL A 21 1.99 10.90 7.65
N CYS A 22 2.12 10.16 6.56
CA CYS A 22 2.14 8.71 6.58
C CYS A 22 3.44 8.23 5.93
N VAL A 23 4.25 7.47 6.66
CA VAL A 23 5.49 6.88 6.16
C VAL A 23 5.48 5.38 6.35
N GLY A 24 5.94 4.62 5.37
CA GLY A 24 6.03 3.16 5.47
C GLY A 24 6.09 2.43 4.14
N ASP A 25 5.93 1.11 4.22
CA ASP A 25 6.09 0.20 3.08
C ASP A 25 4.84 0.17 2.21
N VAL A 26 4.92 0.76 1.01
CA VAL A 26 3.87 0.67 -0.01
C VAL A 26 4.00 -0.62 -0.81
N MET A 27 2.87 -1.13 -1.27
CA MET A 27 2.82 -2.30 -2.15
C MET A 27 1.62 -2.23 -3.09
N VAL A 28 1.63 -3.05 -4.13
CA VAL A 28 0.47 -3.30 -4.98
C VAL A 28 -0.25 -4.54 -4.46
N ASP A 29 -1.50 -4.38 -4.04
CA ASP A 29 -2.42 -5.48 -3.81
C ASP A 29 -3.20 -5.74 -5.10
N ARG A 30 -2.95 -6.89 -5.74
CA ARG A 30 -3.60 -7.30 -6.98
C ARG A 30 -4.58 -8.42 -6.72
N PHE A 31 -5.82 -8.21 -7.12
CA PHE A 31 -6.94 -9.12 -6.94
C PHE A 31 -7.29 -9.74 -8.28
N ILE A 32 -7.19 -11.05 -8.38
CA ILE A 32 -7.37 -11.82 -9.59
C ILE A 32 -8.49 -12.83 -9.34
N PHE A 33 -9.59 -12.69 -10.05
CA PHE A 33 -10.76 -13.56 -9.95
C PHE A 33 -10.85 -14.44 -11.17
N GLY A 34 -11.24 -15.69 -10.98
CA GLY A 34 -11.37 -16.61 -12.09
C GLY A 34 -12.15 -17.88 -11.78
N ASP A 35 -12.54 -18.58 -12.85
CA ASP A 35 -13.23 -19.85 -12.76
C ASP A 35 -12.22 -20.98 -12.68
N VAL A 36 -12.44 -21.90 -11.76
CA VAL A 36 -11.66 -23.15 -11.62
C VAL A 36 -12.53 -24.30 -12.10
N GLN A 37 -12.33 -24.73 -13.35
CA GLN A 37 -13.18 -25.78 -13.99
C GLN A 37 -12.44 -27.08 -14.27
N ARG A 38 -11.11 -27.09 -14.19
CA ARG A 38 -10.31 -28.26 -14.52
C ARG A 38 -9.01 -28.29 -13.74
N ILE A 39 -8.45 -29.49 -13.63
CA ILE A 39 -7.07 -29.70 -13.19
C ILE A 39 -6.16 -29.67 -14.42
N SER A 40 -4.93 -29.18 -14.28
CA SER A 40 -3.93 -29.17 -15.34
C SER A 40 -3.56 -30.60 -15.74
N PRO A 41 -3.37 -30.89 -17.05
CA PRO A 41 -2.80 -32.17 -17.47
C PRO A 41 -1.29 -32.28 -17.16
N GLU A 42 -0.61 -31.17 -16.86
CA GLU A 42 0.83 -31.14 -16.60
C GLU A 42 1.19 -31.43 -15.14
N ALA A 43 0.27 -31.12 -14.21
CA ALA A 43 0.45 -31.31 -12.77
C ALA A 43 -0.91 -31.29 -12.06
N PRO A 44 -1.04 -31.87 -10.83
CA PRO A 44 -2.29 -31.89 -10.08
C PRO A 44 -2.61 -30.51 -9.45
N VAL A 45 -2.68 -29.48 -10.28
CA VAL A 45 -2.97 -28.08 -9.89
C VAL A 45 -4.21 -27.57 -10.63
N PRO A 46 -5.04 -26.74 -9.97
CA PRO A 46 -6.20 -26.11 -10.62
C PRO A 46 -5.76 -25.13 -11.71
N VAL A 47 -6.49 -25.12 -12.83
CA VAL A 47 -6.36 -24.09 -13.87
C VAL A 47 -7.37 -22.98 -13.58
N VAL A 48 -6.90 -21.79 -13.27
CA VAL A 48 -7.72 -20.61 -13.05
C VAL A 48 -7.85 -19.85 -14.36
N ARG A 49 -9.06 -19.76 -14.92
CA ARG A 49 -9.38 -18.91 -16.05
C ARG A 49 -9.75 -17.53 -15.55
N ILE A 50 -8.85 -16.56 -15.68
CA ILE A 50 -9.03 -15.20 -15.18
C ILE A 50 -10.22 -14.53 -15.89
N THR A 51 -11.15 -13.98 -15.10
CA THR A 51 -12.35 -13.29 -15.56
C THR A 51 -12.34 -11.80 -15.18
N LYS A 52 -11.65 -11.44 -14.07
CA LYS A 52 -11.56 -10.07 -13.59
C LYS A 52 -10.22 -9.88 -12.87
N GLU A 53 -9.60 -8.73 -13.08
CA GLU A 53 -8.39 -8.33 -12.36
C GLU A 53 -8.44 -6.83 -12.04
N PHE A 54 -7.99 -6.45 -10.85
CA PHE A 54 -7.76 -5.06 -10.48
C PHE A 54 -6.68 -4.96 -9.42
N SER A 55 -6.06 -3.78 -9.36
CA SER A 55 -5.03 -3.46 -8.38
C SER A 55 -5.45 -2.27 -7.52
N GLN A 56 -4.93 -2.25 -6.31
CA GLN A 56 -5.06 -1.12 -5.39
C GLN A 56 -3.79 -0.94 -4.56
N LEU A 57 -3.67 0.24 -3.94
CA LEU A 57 -2.61 0.50 -2.98
C LEU A 57 -2.76 -0.41 -1.77
N GLY A 58 -1.70 -1.12 -1.42
CA GLY A 58 -1.58 -1.96 -0.24
C GLY A 58 -0.58 -1.39 0.77
N GLY A 59 -0.47 -2.02 1.93
CA GLY A 59 0.42 -1.59 3.01
C GLY A 59 0.16 -0.15 3.45
N SER A 60 1.22 0.64 3.59
CA SER A 60 1.14 2.06 3.95
C SER A 60 0.32 2.89 2.96
N GLY A 61 0.31 2.51 1.67
CA GLY A 61 -0.53 3.16 0.66
C GLY A 61 -2.02 2.99 0.91
N ASN A 62 -2.45 1.81 1.42
CA ASN A 62 -3.84 1.60 1.85
C ASN A 62 -4.17 2.43 3.10
N VAL A 63 -3.24 2.58 4.03
CA VAL A 63 -3.41 3.44 5.22
C VAL A 63 -3.60 4.90 4.80
N ALA A 64 -2.74 5.41 3.92
CA ALA A 64 -2.84 6.77 3.39
C ALA A 64 -4.19 7.00 2.67
N ARG A 65 -4.62 6.05 1.84
CA ARG A 65 -5.91 6.09 1.15
C ARG A 65 -7.10 6.12 2.12
N ASN A 66 -7.05 5.32 3.18
CA ASN A 66 -8.11 5.30 4.19
C ASN A 66 -8.18 6.62 4.95
N ALA A 67 -7.04 7.17 5.38
CA ALA A 67 -6.99 8.48 6.03
C ALA A 67 -7.54 9.60 5.13
N SER A 68 -7.15 9.59 3.85
CA SER A 68 -7.67 10.48 2.81
C SER A 68 -9.19 10.35 2.64
N SER A 69 -9.72 9.13 2.60
CA SER A 69 -11.16 8.87 2.49
C SER A 69 -11.97 9.35 3.70
N LEU A 70 -11.31 9.51 4.87
CA LEU A 70 -11.90 10.10 6.06
C LEU A 70 -11.85 11.65 6.06
N GLY A 71 -11.26 12.25 5.01
CA GLY A 71 -11.23 13.70 4.81
C GLY A 71 -9.94 14.38 5.25
N ALA A 72 -8.88 13.62 5.57
CA ALA A 72 -7.56 14.18 5.82
C ALA A 72 -6.80 14.47 4.51
N SER A 73 -5.90 15.45 4.52
CA SER A 73 -4.81 15.56 3.55
C SER A 73 -3.60 14.75 4.05
N VAL A 74 -2.94 14.02 3.16
CA VAL A 74 -1.87 13.10 3.55
C VAL A 74 -0.60 13.39 2.78
N ALA A 75 0.48 13.77 3.46
CA ALA A 75 1.83 13.72 2.93
C ALA A 75 2.34 12.28 3.05
N PHE A 76 2.48 11.58 1.92
CA PHE A 76 2.74 10.14 1.90
C PHE A 76 4.17 9.83 1.48
N PHE A 77 4.95 9.25 2.40
CA PHE A 77 6.35 8.90 2.23
C PHE A 77 6.54 7.40 2.07
N SER A 78 7.17 7.00 0.99
CA SER A 78 7.52 5.60 0.74
C SER A 78 8.65 5.45 -0.28
N VAL A 79 9.07 4.21 -0.52
CA VAL A 79 10.09 3.87 -1.51
C VAL A 79 9.58 2.76 -2.40
N ILE A 80 9.76 2.91 -3.71
CA ILE A 80 9.42 1.93 -4.74
C ILE A 80 10.62 1.58 -5.59
N GLY A 81 10.56 0.44 -6.27
CA GLY A 81 11.51 0.06 -7.31
C GLY A 81 11.31 0.84 -8.61
N SER A 82 12.36 0.89 -9.44
CA SER A 82 12.28 1.41 -10.81
C SER A 82 11.69 0.33 -11.77
N ASP A 83 10.55 -0.23 -11.40
CA ASP A 83 9.88 -1.33 -12.08
C ASP A 83 8.42 -1.00 -12.46
N ARG A 84 7.76 -1.93 -13.16
CA ARG A 84 6.36 -1.77 -13.58
C ARG A 84 5.41 -1.59 -12.39
N ALA A 85 5.67 -2.29 -11.27
CA ALA A 85 4.83 -2.19 -10.08
C ALA A 85 5.02 -0.83 -9.38
N GLY A 86 6.23 -0.27 -9.37
CA GLY A 86 6.50 1.08 -8.88
C GLY A 86 5.75 2.14 -9.69
N LYS A 87 5.75 2.00 -11.04
CA LYS A 87 4.92 2.85 -11.89
C LYS A 87 3.44 2.71 -11.56
N GLU A 88 2.95 1.48 -11.35
CA GLU A 88 1.56 1.22 -10.97
C GLU A 88 1.17 1.88 -9.64
N VAL A 89 2.06 1.86 -8.62
CA VAL A 89 1.88 2.60 -7.36
C VAL A 89 1.73 4.10 -7.64
N SER A 90 2.62 4.68 -8.44
CA SER A 90 2.58 6.11 -8.80
C SER A 90 1.28 6.48 -9.51
N ASP A 91 0.84 5.65 -10.47
CA ASP A 91 -0.40 5.85 -11.23
C ASP A 91 -1.66 5.73 -10.32
N LEU A 92 -1.61 4.90 -9.29
CA LEU A 92 -2.68 4.75 -8.29
C LEU A 92 -2.74 5.95 -7.34
N LEU A 93 -1.58 6.44 -6.89
CA LEU A 93 -1.49 7.63 -6.03
C LEU A 93 -1.97 8.88 -6.75
N ALA A 94 -1.61 9.05 -8.03
CA ALA A 94 -2.00 10.20 -8.84
C ALA A 94 -3.53 10.36 -9.03
N LYS A 95 -4.32 9.34 -8.68
CA LYS A 95 -5.80 9.38 -8.73
C LYS A 95 -6.44 9.91 -7.45
N ILE A 96 -5.64 10.28 -6.44
CA ILE A 96 -6.14 10.66 -5.11
C ILE A 96 -5.60 12.04 -4.78
N ASP A 97 -6.37 13.09 -5.08
CA ASP A 97 -5.95 14.50 -4.96
C ASP A 97 -5.52 14.90 -3.54
N SER A 98 -6.07 14.26 -2.51
CA SER A 98 -5.75 14.55 -1.10
C SER A 98 -4.49 13.84 -0.58
N ILE A 99 -3.78 13.09 -1.43
CA ILE A 99 -2.48 12.49 -1.12
C ILE A 99 -1.39 13.22 -1.90
N GLU A 100 -0.46 13.82 -1.18
CA GLU A 100 0.78 14.39 -1.72
C GLU A 100 1.89 13.34 -1.63
N PRO A 101 2.33 12.74 -2.75
CA PRO A 101 3.28 11.64 -2.72
C PRO A 101 4.73 12.14 -2.66
N PHE A 102 5.47 11.69 -1.66
CA PHE A 102 6.92 11.83 -1.51
C PHE A 102 7.57 10.45 -1.72
N ILE A 103 7.57 10.00 -2.96
CA ILE A 103 8.00 8.65 -3.32
C ILE A 103 9.42 8.67 -3.87
N ARG A 104 10.32 7.95 -3.19
CA ARG A 104 11.65 7.68 -3.69
C ARG A 104 11.63 6.47 -4.63
N VAL A 105 12.19 6.62 -5.82
CA VAL A 105 12.38 5.52 -6.76
C VAL A 105 13.84 5.04 -6.70
N THR A 106 14.06 3.74 -6.58
CA THR A 106 15.41 3.17 -6.54
C THR A 106 15.50 1.90 -7.39
N ALA A 107 16.67 1.63 -7.96
CA ALA A 107 16.94 0.39 -8.69
C ALA A 107 17.34 -0.78 -7.78
N ASP A 108 17.57 -0.51 -6.48
CA ASP A 108 18.14 -1.49 -5.53
C ASP A 108 17.08 -2.45 -4.97
N ARG A 109 15.81 -2.25 -5.28
CA ARG A 109 14.69 -3.08 -4.79
C ARG A 109 13.64 -3.29 -5.86
N GLU A 110 12.88 -4.35 -5.69
CA GLU A 110 11.63 -4.54 -6.39
C GLU A 110 10.48 -3.97 -5.56
N THR A 111 9.50 -3.35 -6.22
CA THR A 111 8.27 -2.93 -5.57
C THR A 111 7.45 -4.16 -5.17
N THR A 112 7.03 -4.20 -3.91
CA THR A 112 6.25 -5.33 -3.38
C THR A 112 4.91 -5.47 -4.10
N ILE A 113 4.61 -6.69 -4.56
CA ILE A 113 3.31 -7.07 -5.14
C ILE A 113 2.76 -8.26 -4.37
N LYS A 114 1.48 -8.20 -4.01
CA LYS A 114 0.73 -9.31 -3.43
C LYS A 114 -0.40 -9.70 -4.37
N ASN A 115 -0.22 -10.77 -5.14
CA ASN A 115 -1.24 -11.30 -6.03
C ASN A 115 -2.15 -12.25 -5.25
N ARG A 116 -3.44 -11.93 -5.14
CA ARG A 116 -4.45 -12.74 -4.48
C ARG A 116 -5.40 -13.32 -5.51
N PHE A 117 -5.41 -14.63 -5.62
CA PHE A 117 -6.26 -15.37 -6.54
C PHE A 117 -7.51 -15.84 -5.83
N PHE A 118 -8.66 -15.53 -6.41
CA PHE A 118 -9.96 -15.92 -5.91
C PHE A 118 -10.73 -16.67 -6.98
N SER A 119 -11.53 -17.64 -6.57
CA SER A 119 -12.58 -18.20 -7.42
C SER A 119 -13.69 -17.17 -7.66
N SER A 120 -14.53 -17.42 -8.66
CA SER A 120 -15.66 -16.54 -9.00
C SER A 120 -16.68 -16.38 -7.87
N ASP A 121 -16.78 -17.36 -6.97
CA ASP A 121 -17.61 -17.34 -5.76
C ASP A 121 -16.91 -16.71 -4.53
N GLY A 122 -15.69 -16.17 -4.72
CA GLY A 122 -14.96 -15.38 -3.72
C GLY A 122 -14.06 -16.19 -2.76
N HIS A 123 -13.88 -17.50 -2.96
CA HIS A 123 -12.93 -18.27 -2.16
C HIS A 123 -11.47 -17.92 -2.54
N HIS A 124 -10.64 -17.71 -1.52
CA HIS A 124 -9.22 -17.45 -1.71
C HIS A 124 -8.49 -18.74 -2.07
N LEU A 125 -7.93 -18.78 -3.28
CA LEU A 125 -7.27 -19.97 -3.84
C LEU A 125 -5.78 -19.99 -3.55
N LEU A 126 -5.10 -18.87 -3.76
CA LEU A 126 -3.65 -18.74 -3.67
C LEU A 126 -3.27 -17.27 -3.45
N ARG A 127 -2.15 -17.06 -2.76
CA ARG A 127 -1.42 -15.79 -2.77
C ARG A 127 -0.01 -16.02 -3.28
N ALA A 128 0.41 -15.19 -4.25
CA ALA A 128 1.77 -15.16 -4.77
C ALA A 128 2.36 -13.78 -4.56
N ASP A 129 3.43 -13.71 -3.74
CA ASP A 129 4.07 -12.44 -3.37
C ASP A 129 5.40 -12.30 -4.12
N ARG A 130 5.68 -11.07 -4.58
CA ARG A 130 7.01 -10.65 -5.01
C ARG A 130 7.41 -9.51 -4.10
N GLU A 131 8.53 -9.66 -3.40
CA GLU A 131 8.95 -8.69 -2.41
C GLU A 131 10.47 -8.69 -2.20
N THR A 132 10.99 -7.52 -1.85
CA THR A 132 12.36 -7.35 -1.37
C THR A 132 12.30 -6.72 0.02
N ALA A 133 12.75 -7.47 1.04
CA ALA A 133 12.90 -6.96 2.39
C ALA A 133 14.36 -6.50 2.57
N LYS A 134 14.63 -5.23 2.26
CA LYS A 134 15.98 -4.64 2.31
C LYS A 134 15.88 -3.24 2.88
N PRO A 135 16.66 -2.90 3.92
CA PRO A 135 16.79 -1.54 4.43
C PRO A 135 17.17 -0.56 3.32
N LEU A 136 16.87 0.70 3.51
CA LEU A 136 17.35 1.76 2.64
C LEU A 136 18.89 1.87 2.75
N THR A 137 19.51 2.42 1.73
CA THR A 137 20.89 2.87 1.85
C THR A 137 20.93 4.12 2.74
N GLN A 138 22.08 4.39 3.39
CA GLN A 138 22.23 5.58 4.23
C GLN A 138 21.81 6.87 3.50
N SER A 139 22.26 7.06 2.27
CA SER A 139 21.83 8.20 1.44
C SER A 139 20.31 8.23 1.20
N GLY A 140 19.67 7.04 1.11
CA GLY A 140 18.22 6.92 0.97
C GLY A 140 17.46 7.33 2.22
N GLU A 141 17.97 6.94 3.37
CA GLU A 141 17.43 7.32 4.68
C GLU A 141 17.60 8.82 4.94
N ASP A 142 18.78 9.39 4.64
CA ASP A 142 19.06 10.81 4.84
C ASP A 142 18.11 11.69 4.01
N ASP A 143 17.92 11.38 2.72
CA ASP A 143 17.04 12.12 1.83
C ASP A 143 15.58 12.04 2.28
N LEU A 144 15.13 10.83 2.67
CA LEU A 144 13.77 10.63 3.15
C LEU A 144 13.53 11.38 4.46
N SER A 145 14.47 11.26 5.42
CA SER A 145 14.40 11.89 6.74
C SER A 145 14.37 13.40 6.66
N LEU A 146 15.19 14.00 5.78
CA LEU A 146 15.23 15.46 5.62
C LEU A 146 13.88 16.00 5.08
N SER A 147 13.28 15.32 4.12
CA SER A 147 11.99 15.69 3.56
C SER A 147 10.85 15.45 4.56
N LEU A 148 10.92 14.32 5.28
CA LEU A 148 9.96 13.93 6.32
C LEU A 148 9.93 14.94 7.46
N ALA A 149 11.07 15.38 7.96
CA ALA A 149 11.18 16.36 9.06
C ALA A 149 10.42 17.66 8.73
N ARG A 150 10.53 18.16 7.49
CA ARG A 150 9.85 19.37 7.05
C ARG A 150 8.32 19.23 7.02
N GLU A 151 7.82 18.04 6.68
CA GLU A 151 6.38 17.80 6.61
C GLU A 151 5.76 17.47 7.98
N ILE A 152 6.53 16.86 8.89
CA ILE A 152 6.09 16.61 10.28
C ILE A 152 5.78 17.93 11.00
N GLU A 153 6.57 19.00 10.80
CA GLU A 153 6.33 20.30 11.41
C GLU A 153 4.97 20.91 11.04
N LYS A 154 4.40 20.50 9.91
CA LYS A 154 3.11 20.99 9.39
C LYS A 154 1.95 20.05 9.67
N ALA A 155 2.21 18.89 10.27
CA ALA A 155 1.25 17.81 10.40
C ALA A 155 0.57 17.81 11.78
N ASP A 156 -0.70 17.42 11.80
CA ASP A 156 -1.44 17.16 13.04
C ASP A 156 -1.03 15.81 13.68
N ALA A 157 -0.61 14.82 12.84
CA ALA A 157 -0.15 13.52 13.33
C ALA A 157 0.75 12.81 12.30
N LEU A 158 1.59 11.90 12.82
CA LEU A 158 2.45 10.99 12.05
C LEU A 158 1.94 9.55 12.20
N ILE A 159 1.84 8.85 11.06
CA ILE A 159 1.51 7.43 10.98
C ILE A 159 2.74 6.68 10.46
N LEU A 160 3.24 5.72 11.24
CA LEU A 160 4.26 4.77 10.83
C LEU A 160 3.59 3.45 10.46
N SER A 161 3.77 3.00 9.23
CA SER A 161 3.15 1.78 8.71
C SER A 161 4.22 0.82 8.20
N ASP A 162 4.76 0.05 9.14
CA ASP A 162 5.86 -0.89 8.92
C ASP A 162 5.32 -2.29 8.58
N TYR A 163 5.76 -2.82 7.44
CA TYR A 163 5.51 -4.18 6.96
C TYR A 163 6.81 -4.99 6.81
N GLY A 164 7.91 -4.52 7.40
CA GLY A 164 9.20 -5.17 7.35
C GLY A 164 9.82 -5.20 5.95
N LYS A 165 9.57 -4.19 5.12
CA LYS A 165 10.18 -4.07 3.78
C LYS A 165 11.29 -3.02 3.72
N GLY A 166 11.61 -2.40 4.87
CA GLY A 166 12.80 -1.60 5.08
C GLY A 166 12.66 -0.12 4.69
N VAL A 167 11.45 0.43 4.70
CA VAL A 167 11.24 1.89 4.64
C VAL A 167 11.31 2.48 6.06
N VAL A 168 10.77 1.76 7.05
CA VAL A 168 10.91 2.07 8.47
C VAL A 168 11.94 1.10 9.05
N THR A 169 13.00 1.61 9.67
CA THR A 169 14.12 0.83 10.27
C THR A 169 14.34 1.26 11.71
#